data_19a0261c95f480f160ae47c1502db934
#
_entry.id   19a0261c95f480f160ae47c1502db934
#
_cell.length_a   1.000
_cell.length_b   1.000
_cell.length_c   1.000
_cell.angle_alpha   90.00
_cell.angle_beta   90.00
_cell.angle_gamma   90.00
#
_symmetry.space_group_name_H-M   'P 1'
#
loop_
_entity.id
_entity.type
_entity.pdbx_description
1 polymer ?
#
loop_
_entity_poly.entity_id
_entity_poly.type
_entity_poly.pdbx_seq_one_letter_code
_entity_poly.pdbx_strand_id
1 'polypeptide(L)'
;ARKWVQALGTVDWLTAQLPTGSRYQIILFNTEARFALPDTQGRWMEVANSNELERGTTAVREILPSGGTSLYNAFTFLNQLESQPDNIFLITDGLPTQGKDTPRSNTISGPARLKHYRKAIDLLPSNVPINVVLSPMEGDPMAAAEFWKLAQNTGGSFMAPAEDWP
;
A
#
# COMPACT_ATOMS: atom_id res chain seq x y z
N ALA A 1 -9.34 14.27 1.94
CA ALA A 1 -8.28 15.12 1.36
C ALA A 1 -6.98 15.08 2.18
N ARG A 2 -7.03 15.29 3.52
CA ARG A 2 -5.84 15.39 4.39
C ARG A 2 -4.98 14.12 4.41
N LYS A 3 -5.59 12.95 4.61
CA LYS A 3 -4.86 11.65 4.62
C LYS A 3 -4.17 11.34 3.30
N TRP A 4 -4.77 11.76 2.20
CA TRP A 4 -4.14 11.60 0.90
C TRP A 4 -2.91 12.48 0.73
N VAL A 5 -2.96 13.72 1.20
CA VAL A 5 -1.80 14.62 1.22
C VAL A 5 -0.67 14.02 2.07
N GLN A 6 -1.00 13.46 3.23
CA GLN A 6 -0.03 12.76 4.08
C GLN A 6 0.54 11.52 3.38
N ALA A 7 -0.29 10.73 2.70
CA ALA A 7 0.18 9.58 1.93
C ALA A 7 1.14 9.99 0.80
N LEU A 8 0.86 11.09 0.09
CA LEU A 8 1.75 11.64 -0.92
C LEU A 8 3.09 12.07 -0.32
N GLY A 9 3.06 12.81 0.80
CA GLY A 9 4.28 13.17 1.53
C GLY A 9 5.09 11.95 1.97
N THR A 10 4.41 10.89 2.42
CA THR A 10 5.04 9.62 2.78
C THR A 10 5.74 8.97 1.58
N VAL A 11 5.09 8.96 0.40
CA VAL A 11 5.72 8.43 -0.83
C VAL A 11 6.97 9.25 -1.20
N ASP A 12 6.88 10.57 -1.16
CA ASP A 12 8.02 11.45 -1.44
C ASP A 12 9.16 11.21 -0.45
N TRP A 13 8.85 11.10 0.83
CA TRP A 13 9.83 10.83 1.87
C TRP A 13 10.50 9.47 1.68
N LEU A 14 9.74 8.41 1.42
CA LEU A 14 10.28 7.07 1.17
C LEU A 14 11.16 7.04 -0.07
N THR A 15 10.72 7.61 -1.18
CA THR A 15 11.48 7.59 -2.43
C THR A 15 12.79 8.39 -2.32
N ALA A 16 12.79 9.47 -1.54
CA ALA A 16 13.99 10.24 -1.26
C ALA A 16 15.03 9.50 -0.40
N GLN A 17 14.61 8.48 0.35
CA GLN A 17 15.49 7.67 1.22
C GLN A 17 16.10 6.47 0.49
N LEU A 18 15.62 6.13 -0.70
CA LEU A 18 16.09 4.95 -1.42
C LEU A 18 17.54 5.14 -1.90
N PRO A 19 18.44 4.17 -1.65
CA PRO A 19 19.79 4.21 -2.18
C PRO A 19 19.81 4.23 -3.70
N THR A 20 20.78 4.90 -4.30
CA THR A 20 20.89 5.10 -5.76
C THR A 20 20.90 3.79 -6.56
N GLY A 21 21.44 2.71 -6.00
CA GLY A 21 21.46 1.39 -6.63
C GLY A 21 20.17 0.58 -6.46
N SER A 22 19.15 1.14 -5.81
CA SER A 22 17.88 0.46 -5.56
C SER A 22 16.98 0.44 -6.79
N ARG A 23 16.11 -0.56 -6.82
CA ARG A 23 14.98 -0.64 -7.75
C ARG A 23 13.68 -0.57 -6.95
N TYR A 24 12.64 -0.08 -7.57
CA TYR A 24 11.34 0.11 -6.91
C TYR A 24 10.19 -0.08 -7.90
N GLN A 25 8.99 -0.25 -7.36
CA GLN A 25 7.73 -0.17 -8.08
C GLN A 25 6.68 0.47 -7.17
N ILE A 26 5.71 1.14 -7.76
CA ILE A 26 4.61 1.77 -7.05
C ILE A 26 3.30 1.15 -7.53
N ILE A 27 2.57 0.54 -6.61
CA ILE A 27 1.24 -0.01 -6.84
C ILE A 27 0.22 0.89 -6.15
N LEU A 28 -0.72 1.37 -6.93
CA LEU A 28 -1.87 2.13 -6.46
C LEU A 28 -3.06 1.22 -6.34
N PHE A 29 -3.82 1.38 -5.27
CA PHE A 29 -5.01 0.56 -5.06
C PHE A 29 -6.15 1.32 -4.38
N ASN A 30 -7.34 0.93 -4.74
CA ASN A 30 -8.60 1.22 -4.06
C ASN A 30 -9.43 -0.08 -4.08
N THR A 31 -10.53 -0.14 -4.79
CA THR A 31 -11.26 -1.39 -5.08
C THR A 31 -10.53 -2.24 -6.13
N GLU A 32 -9.70 -1.61 -6.94
CA GLU A 32 -8.83 -2.23 -7.94
C GLU A 32 -7.37 -1.89 -7.63
N ALA A 33 -6.45 -2.50 -8.37
CA ALA A 33 -5.02 -2.20 -8.26
C ALA A 33 -4.40 -1.96 -9.63
N ARG A 34 -3.35 -1.13 -9.68
CA ARG A 34 -2.58 -0.86 -10.90
C ARG A 34 -1.19 -0.36 -10.56
N PHE A 35 -0.25 -0.49 -11.49
CA PHE A 35 1.03 0.22 -11.38
C PHE A 35 0.82 1.73 -11.58
N ALA A 36 1.57 2.55 -10.84
CA ALA A 36 1.55 4.01 -11.01
C ALA A 36 1.90 4.40 -12.45
N LEU A 37 2.86 3.68 -13.05
CA LEU A 37 3.20 3.76 -14.47
C LEU A 37 2.80 2.45 -15.15
N PRO A 38 1.62 2.38 -15.81
CA PRO A 38 1.12 1.16 -16.44
C PRO A 38 2.03 0.61 -17.55
N ASP A 39 2.77 1.49 -18.23
CA ASP A 39 3.73 1.14 -19.28
C ASP A 39 4.91 0.30 -18.77
N THR A 40 5.16 0.29 -17.49
CA THR A 40 6.22 -0.55 -16.90
C THR A 40 5.84 -2.03 -16.83
N GLN A 41 4.56 -2.37 -16.79
CA GLN A 41 4.03 -3.75 -16.76
C GLN A 41 4.66 -4.64 -15.67
N GLY A 42 4.97 -4.08 -14.50
CA GLY A 42 5.59 -4.81 -13.39
C GLY A 42 7.12 -4.90 -13.47
N ARG A 43 7.74 -4.29 -14.46
CA ARG A 43 9.19 -4.14 -14.53
C ARG A 43 9.69 -3.27 -13.36
N TRP A 44 10.79 -3.67 -12.75
CA TRP A 44 11.45 -2.84 -11.75
C TRP A 44 12.02 -1.57 -12.39
N MET A 45 11.73 -0.43 -11.74
CA MET A 45 12.29 0.87 -12.10
C MET A 45 13.54 1.14 -11.26
N GLU A 46 14.51 1.84 -11.82
CA GLU A 46 15.75 2.18 -11.13
C GLU A 46 15.65 3.56 -10.48
N VAL A 47 16.06 3.67 -9.21
CA VAL A 47 16.13 4.96 -8.50
C VAL A 47 17.08 5.93 -9.21
N ALA A 48 18.16 5.43 -9.80
CA ALA A 48 19.10 6.25 -10.58
C ALA A 48 18.46 6.91 -11.81
N ASN A 49 17.34 6.40 -12.32
CA ASN A 49 16.58 7.02 -13.39
C ASN A 49 15.62 8.08 -12.82
N SER A 50 16.12 9.30 -12.65
CA SER A 50 15.36 10.42 -12.10
C SER A 50 14.07 10.73 -12.89
N ASN A 51 14.08 10.51 -14.21
CA ASN A 51 12.90 10.74 -15.06
C ASN A 51 11.78 9.74 -14.74
N GLU A 52 12.09 8.46 -14.59
CA GLU A 52 11.09 7.46 -14.18
C GLU A 52 10.57 7.75 -12.75
N LEU A 53 11.45 8.16 -11.84
CA LEU A 53 11.07 8.50 -10.47
C LEU A 53 10.12 9.70 -10.42
N GLU A 54 10.42 10.76 -11.16
CA GLU A 54 9.57 11.95 -11.27
C GLU A 54 8.21 11.61 -11.91
N ARG A 55 8.20 10.83 -12.98
CA ARG A 55 6.96 10.36 -13.61
C ARG A 55 6.12 9.54 -12.63
N GLY A 56 6.72 8.62 -11.88
CA GLY A 56 6.03 7.77 -10.92
C GLY A 56 5.40 8.58 -9.78
N THR A 57 6.13 9.47 -9.16
CA THR A 57 5.64 10.34 -8.08
C THR A 57 4.58 11.33 -8.58
N THR A 58 4.74 11.86 -9.79
CA THR A 58 3.73 12.72 -10.43
C THR A 58 2.43 11.94 -10.69
N ALA A 59 2.52 10.73 -11.23
CA ALA A 59 1.34 9.89 -11.47
C ALA A 59 0.55 9.60 -10.19
N VAL A 60 1.23 9.44 -9.05
CA VAL A 60 0.58 9.27 -7.74
C VAL A 60 -0.16 10.53 -7.32
N ARG A 61 0.41 11.72 -7.54
CA ARG A 61 -0.21 13.01 -7.19
C ARG A 61 -1.46 13.34 -8.00
N GLU A 62 -1.53 12.86 -9.23
CA GLU A 62 -2.68 13.11 -10.13
C GLU A 62 -3.92 12.28 -9.77
N ILE A 63 -3.80 11.35 -8.83
CA ILE A 63 -4.90 10.47 -8.45
C ILE A 63 -5.83 11.16 -7.46
N LEU A 64 -7.12 11.05 -7.72
CA LEU A 64 -8.18 11.40 -6.78
C LEU A 64 -8.58 10.14 -6.00
N PRO A 65 -8.38 10.12 -4.67
CA PRO A 65 -8.78 8.98 -3.87
C PRO A 65 -10.30 8.78 -3.95
N SER A 66 -10.72 7.55 -4.21
CA SER A 66 -12.13 7.21 -4.32
C SER A 66 -12.38 5.73 -4.04
N GLY A 67 -13.61 5.41 -3.66
CA GLY A 67 -14.07 4.03 -3.48
C GLY A 67 -13.61 3.39 -2.17
N GLY A 68 -13.77 2.07 -2.12
CA GLY A 68 -13.35 1.24 -1.00
C GLY A 68 -11.88 0.83 -1.08
N THR A 69 -11.51 -0.16 -0.27
CA THR A 69 -10.13 -0.66 -0.17
C THR A 69 -10.10 -2.17 -0.37
N SER A 70 -9.34 -2.64 -1.35
CA SER A 70 -9.06 -4.06 -1.58
C SER A 70 -7.56 -4.35 -1.47
N LEU A 71 -7.12 -4.80 -0.31
CA LEU A 71 -5.77 -5.34 -0.16
C LEU A 71 -5.58 -6.64 -0.95
N TYR A 72 -6.65 -7.42 -1.12
CA TYR A 72 -6.61 -8.63 -1.94
C TYR A 72 -6.16 -8.32 -3.38
N ASN A 73 -6.75 -7.32 -4.01
CA ASN A 73 -6.38 -6.91 -5.36
C ASN A 73 -4.99 -6.30 -5.40
N ALA A 74 -4.61 -5.49 -4.40
CA ALA A 74 -3.27 -4.93 -4.28
C ALA A 74 -2.20 -6.03 -4.21
N PHE A 75 -2.37 -7.04 -3.37
CA PHE A 75 -1.39 -8.11 -3.20
C PHE A 75 -1.41 -9.12 -4.36
N THR A 76 -2.56 -9.32 -5.00
CA THR A 76 -2.61 -10.06 -6.28
C THR A 76 -1.77 -9.35 -7.34
N PHE A 77 -1.86 -8.02 -7.40
CA PHE A 77 -1.12 -7.21 -8.35
C PHE A 77 0.39 -7.19 -8.03
N LEU A 78 0.75 -7.19 -6.75
CA LEU A 78 2.13 -7.34 -6.28
C LEU A 78 2.79 -8.61 -6.84
N ASN A 79 2.05 -9.71 -6.93
CA ASN A 79 2.53 -10.97 -7.46
C ASN A 79 2.73 -10.98 -8.99
N GLN A 80 2.36 -9.90 -9.69
CA GLN A 80 2.64 -9.69 -11.11
C GLN A 80 3.99 -9.02 -11.38
N LEU A 81 4.73 -8.62 -10.34
CA LEU A 81 6.09 -8.11 -10.51
C LEU A 81 6.99 -9.16 -11.16
N GLU A 82 7.94 -8.72 -11.97
CA GLU A 82 8.89 -9.60 -12.66
C GLU A 82 9.75 -10.45 -11.73
N SER A 83 9.95 -9.98 -10.50
CA SER A 83 10.60 -10.72 -9.41
C SER A 83 10.07 -10.25 -8.06
N GLN A 84 10.21 -11.10 -7.05
CA GLN A 84 9.77 -10.79 -5.69
C GLN A 84 10.55 -9.60 -5.12
N PRO A 85 9.87 -8.62 -4.47
CA PRO A 85 10.55 -7.57 -3.73
C PRO A 85 11.28 -8.14 -2.50
N ASP A 86 12.30 -7.45 -2.05
CA ASP A 86 12.97 -7.72 -0.78
C ASP A 86 12.43 -6.85 0.38
N ASN A 87 11.57 -5.89 0.07
CA ASN A 87 10.95 -5.01 1.04
C ASN A 87 9.64 -4.43 0.50
N ILE A 88 8.62 -4.29 1.35
CA ILE A 88 7.32 -3.73 0.98
C ILE A 88 6.95 -2.63 1.97
N PHE A 89 6.52 -1.47 1.45
CA PHE A 89 5.91 -0.39 2.22
C PHE A 89 4.43 -0.32 1.87
N LEU A 90 3.57 -0.57 2.85
CA LEU A 90 2.11 -0.46 2.74
C LEU A 90 1.64 0.82 3.41
N ILE A 91 1.15 1.76 2.61
CA ILE A 91 0.55 3.01 3.10
C ILE A 91 -0.96 2.86 2.99
N THR A 92 -1.66 2.91 4.11
CA THR A 92 -3.10 2.68 4.17
C THR A 92 -3.74 3.47 5.32
N ASP A 93 -5.06 3.60 5.30
CA ASP A 93 -5.82 4.26 6.37
C ASP A 93 -6.70 3.31 7.17
N GLY A 94 -6.72 2.03 6.85
CA GLY A 94 -7.50 1.04 7.61
C GLY A 94 -7.56 -0.34 6.97
N LEU A 95 -8.33 -1.21 7.60
CA LEU A 95 -8.60 -2.55 7.10
C LEU A 95 -9.43 -2.50 5.81
N PRO A 96 -9.28 -3.51 4.92
CA PRO A 96 -9.97 -3.51 3.65
C PRO A 96 -11.49 -3.57 3.81
N THR A 97 -12.20 -2.94 2.89
CA THR A 97 -13.65 -2.93 2.83
C THR A 97 -14.21 -3.98 1.87
N GLN A 98 -13.33 -4.60 1.07
CA GLN A 98 -13.70 -5.69 0.17
C GLN A 98 -12.53 -6.66 -0.03
N GLY A 99 -12.85 -7.84 -0.55
CA GLY A 99 -11.88 -8.83 -1.04
C GLY A 99 -11.62 -8.66 -2.54
N LYS A 100 -11.68 -9.78 -3.27
CA LYS A 100 -11.57 -9.79 -4.74
C LYS A 100 -12.71 -9.01 -5.41
N ASP A 101 -13.91 -9.23 -4.93
CA ASP A 101 -15.13 -8.68 -5.53
C ASP A 101 -15.74 -7.58 -4.66
N THR A 102 -16.52 -6.72 -5.30
CA THR A 102 -17.26 -5.65 -4.62
C THR A 102 -18.30 -6.24 -3.67
N PRO A 103 -18.38 -5.78 -2.42
CA PRO A 103 -19.38 -6.27 -1.48
C PRO A 103 -20.79 -5.88 -1.92
N ARG A 104 -21.75 -6.71 -1.54
CA ARG A 104 -23.20 -6.44 -1.82
C ARG A 104 -23.78 -5.32 -0.95
N SER A 105 -23.10 -4.97 0.13
CA SER A 105 -23.53 -3.94 1.08
C SER A 105 -22.58 -2.77 1.08
N ASN A 106 -23.10 -1.55 1.17
CA ASN A 106 -22.32 -0.33 1.26
C ASN A 106 -21.66 -0.13 2.65
N THR A 107 -22.13 -0.86 3.66
CA THR A 107 -21.58 -0.82 5.00
C THR A 107 -20.93 -2.16 5.32
N ILE A 108 -19.65 -2.14 5.65
CA ILE A 108 -18.86 -3.34 5.97
C ILE A 108 -18.52 -3.34 7.44
N SER A 109 -18.98 -4.38 8.14
CA SER A 109 -18.70 -4.55 9.57
C SER A 109 -17.22 -4.80 9.86
N GLY A 110 -16.78 -4.48 11.08
CA GLY A 110 -15.41 -4.77 11.53
C GLY A 110 -14.98 -6.22 11.33
N PRO A 111 -15.79 -7.24 11.74
CA PRO A 111 -15.48 -8.64 11.48
C PRO A 111 -15.38 -9.00 10.00
N ALA A 112 -16.18 -8.39 9.13
CA ALA A 112 -16.11 -8.62 7.69
C ALA A 112 -14.82 -8.00 7.11
N ARG A 113 -14.43 -6.81 7.56
CA ARG A 113 -13.16 -6.18 7.19
C ARG A 113 -11.97 -7.04 7.60
N LEU A 114 -11.99 -7.59 8.81
CA LEU A 114 -10.96 -8.50 9.31
C LEU A 114 -10.87 -9.78 8.47
N LYS A 115 -12.02 -10.33 8.03
CA LYS A 115 -12.04 -11.49 7.14
C LYS A 115 -11.42 -11.19 5.79
N HIS A 116 -11.72 -10.03 5.19
CA HIS A 116 -11.09 -9.58 3.94
C HIS A 116 -9.58 -9.39 4.11
N TYR A 117 -9.16 -8.79 5.20
CA TYR A 117 -7.76 -8.62 5.56
C TYR A 117 -7.02 -9.96 5.63
N ARG A 118 -7.54 -10.93 6.37
CA ARG A 118 -6.91 -12.25 6.53
C ARG A 118 -6.72 -12.96 5.20
N LYS A 119 -7.72 -12.90 4.31
CA LYS A 119 -7.60 -13.47 2.97
C LYS A 119 -6.57 -12.74 2.11
N ALA A 120 -6.42 -11.45 2.29
CA ALA A 120 -5.44 -10.68 1.54
C ALA A 120 -4.00 -11.00 1.96
N ILE A 121 -3.72 -11.08 3.26
CA ILE A 121 -2.36 -11.38 3.75
C ILE A 121 -1.86 -12.77 3.35
N ASP A 122 -2.75 -13.73 3.08
CA ASP A 122 -2.37 -15.04 2.54
C ASP A 122 -1.73 -14.97 1.15
N LEU A 123 -1.91 -13.86 0.43
CA LEU A 123 -1.31 -13.63 -0.88
C LEU A 123 0.09 -13.02 -0.81
N LEU A 124 0.51 -12.56 0.35
CA LEU A 124 1.82 -11.93 0.51
C LEU A 124 2.95 -12.93 0.29
N PRO A 125 4.05 -12.50 -0.34
CA PRO A 125 5.23 -13.34 -0.50
C PRO A 125 5.85 -13.69 0.86
N SER A 126 6.37 -14.91 0.98
CA SER A 126 7.05 -15.36 2.18
C SER A 126 8.40 -14.64 2.36
N ASN A 127 8.80 -14.42 3.61
CA ASN A 127 10.11 -13.87 3.98
C ASN A 127 10.40 -12.46 3.42
N VAL A 128 9.36 -11.66 3.18
CA VAL A 128 9.50 -10.26 2.79
C VAL A 128 9.00 -9.37 3.93
N PRO A 129 9.82 -8.46 4.45
CA PRO A 129 9.37 -7.50 5.46
C PRO A 129 8.26 -6.60 4.93
N ILE A 130 7.19 -6.48 5.68
CA ILE A 130 6.09 -5.56 5.39
C ILE A 130 6.17 -4.40 6.37
N ASN A 131 6.46 -3.22 5.84
CA ASN A 131 6.50 -1.98 6.61
C ASN A 131 5.18 -1.26 6.42
N VAL A 132 4.47 -1.00 7.49
CA VAL A 132 3.13 -0.39 7.42
C VAL A 132 3.19 1.05 7.92
N VAL A 133 2.68 1.95 7.10
CA VAL A 133 2.38 3.34 7.48
C VAL A 133 0.86 3.48 7.51
N LEU A 134 0.30 3.53 8.71
CA LEU A 134 -1.13 3.61 8.94
C LEU A 134 -1.54 5.03 9.29
N SER A 135 -2.40 5.65 8.46
CA SER A 135 -3.11 6.89 8.81
C SER A 135 -4.49 6.51 9.37
N PRO A 136 -4.63 6.31 10.68
CA PRO A 136 -5.81 5.68 11.25
C PRO A 136 -7.08 6.49 11.00
N MET A 137 -8.19 5.78 10.81
CA MET A 137 -9.51 6.41 10.67
C MET A 137 -10.44 5.99 11.80
N GLU A 138 -11.38 6.87 12.13
CA GLU A 138 -12.44 6.55 13.06
C GLU A 138 -13.30 5.38 12.55
N GLY A 139 -13.73 4.53 13.47
CA GLY A 139 -14.58 3.37 13.16
C GLY A 139 -13.81 2.11 12.74
N ASP A 140 -12.48 2.11 12.79
CA ASP A 140 -11.67 0.93 12.51
C ASP A 140 -10.69 0.61 13.65
N PRO A 141 -11.18 0.23 14.83
CA PRO A 141 -10.35 0.04 16.02
C PRO A 141 -9.38 -1.15 15.91
N MET A 142 -9.60 -2.07 14.97
CA MET A 142 -8.77 -3.26 14.80
C MET A 142 -7.57 -3.03 13.89
N ALA A 143 -7.60 -2.00 13.05
CA ALA A 143 -6.58 -1.77 12.03
C ALA A 143 -5.16 -1.68 12.61
N ALA A 144 -4.96 -0.86 13.65
CA ALA A 144 -3.65 -0.64 14.24
C ALA A 144 -3.05 -1.94 14.78
N ALA A 145 -3.83 -2.74 15.52
CA ALA A 145 -3.37 -4.00 16.09
C ALA A 145 -3.03 -5.05 15.00
N GLU A 146 -3.85 -5.16 13.98
CA GLU A 146 -3.64 -6.16 12.91
C GLU A 146 -2.45 -5.78 12.02
N PHE A 147 -2.30 -4.53 11.66
CA PHE A 147 -1.14 -4.08 10.87
C PHE A 147 0.17 -4.10 11.68
N TRP A 148 0.12 -3.80 12.98
CA TRP A 148 1.26 -3.98 13.86
C TRP A 148 1.72 -5.44 13.91
N LYS A 149 0.79 -6.38 14.08
CA LYS A 149 1.08 -7.82 14.04
C LYS A 149 1.69 -8.24 12.69
N LEU A 150 1.14 -7.74 11.57
CA LEU A 150 1.68 -8.03 10.24
C LEU A 150 3.14 -7.60 10.12
N ALA A 151 3.44 -6.36 10.53
CA ALA A 151 4.80 -5.85 10.53
C ALA A 151 5.73 -6.73 11.39
N GLN A 152 5.33 -7.02 12.63
CA GLN A 152 6.12 -7.87 13.54
C GLN A 152 6.35 -9.27 12.98
N ASN A 153 5.31 -9.92 12.47
CA ASN A 153 5.40 -11.28 11.96
C ASN A 153 6.25 -11.42 10.69
N THR A 154 6.41 -10.33 9.94
CA THR A 154 7.22 -10.31 8.71
C THR A 154 8.60 -9.72 8.89
N GLY A 155 8.93 -9.23 10.09
CA GLY A 155 10.21 -8.56 10.36
C GLY A 155 10.28 -7.13 9.81
N GLY A 156 9.14 -6.53 9.49
CA GLY A 156 9.01 -5.14 9.07
C GLY A 156 8.78 -4.19 10.24
N SER A 157 8.40 -2.96 9.92
CA SER A 157 8.10 -1.88 10.87
C SER A 157 6.65 -1.43 10.77
N PHE A 158 6.16 -0.85 11.86
CA PHE A 158 4.83 -0.23 11.91
C PHE A 158 4.95 1.21 12.38
N MET A 159 4.31 2.12 11.66
CA MET A 159 4.23 3.53 12.03
C MET A 159 2.79 4.04 11.85
N ALA A 160 2.30 4.75 12.86
CA ALA A 160 1.09 5.57 12.77
C ALA A 160 1.54 7.04 12.93
N PRO A 161 1.76 7.76 11.84
CA PRO A 161 2.37 9.08 11.88
C PRO A 161 1.42 10.12 12.49
N ALA A 162 1.98 11.15 13.11
CA ALA A 162 1.24 12.34 13.52
C ALA A 162 0.72 13.10 12.29
N GLU A 163 -0.24 14.00 12.53
CA GLU A 163 -0.93 14.71 11.43
C GLU A 163 -0.02 15.64 10.61
N ASP A 164 1.08 16.06 11.19
CA ASP A 164 2.07 16.98 10.63
C ASP A 164 3.34 16.28 10.10
N TRP A 165 3.35 14.94 10.09
CA TRP A 165 4.43 14.13 9.54
C TRP A 165 4.16 13.77 8.05
N PRO A 166 5.17 13.68 7.17
CA PRO A 166 6.60 13.95 7.31
C PRO A 166 6.96 15.42 7.34
#